data_59c4c3259124f32a1af3490d3b135258
#
_entry.id   59c4c3259124f32a1af3490d3b135258
#
_cell.length_a   1.000
_cell.length_b   1.000
_cell.length_c   1.000
_cell.angle_alpha   90.00
_cell.angle_beta   90.00
_cell.angle_gamma   90.00
#
_symmetry.space_group_name_H-M   'P 1'
#
loop_
_entity.id
_entity.type
_entity.pdbx_description
1 polymer ?
#
loop_
_entity_poly.entity_id
_entity_poly.type
_entity_poly.pdbx_seq_one_letter_code
_entity_poly.pdbx_strand_id
1 'polypeptide(L)'
;MNSPADRSRSHRKVAVLLGVITFLSIVYFYEGGGWNQNSRFDLLRAIVERHTLQIDAYHENTQDKAYFRGHYYSDKAPGLVFLAVPFALAARPALRILGVDPESPRGELALSYLVTACAVALPAALAGVCLFFLGLRFGCGQSGAFFAAVVMCLGTPMWAYAGLFWAHALVGACLAFAFAAALKLQEAASARGDFLWALAVGLAAGWATVTEYPAAPASAMVAFLALAEAWQRGAAVRWRVLAGVGVGAGICAIVLLSYLHAAFGGFRPSYAYYGPNSFSFMQQQGYLGLTYPHPDRLLKLLFGCSRGLFFASPVLLAAPVGLWWLWKQRVNRAAALAAGGITLYYFLFNSSFYWWKSGLSFGPRYAGAAIPLLCLGLAVNWQRRRAGLRRILIVLAGISIFVALIVVSTTSQLAMQDSCPILHSTLPAFWSGHVAINHDSMLTVAEARGGYGAFNLGQVLGLHGLASLVPLVAMWGLASLVGAKLGSRE
;
A
#
# COMPACT_ATOMS: atom_id res chain seq x y z
N MET A 1 6.99 29.20 25.74
CA MET A 1 7.67 28.37 24.74
C MET A 1 7.87 26.98 25.33
N ASN A 2 7.25 25.97 24.75
CA ASN A 2 7.35 24.58 25.24
C ASN A 2 8.78 24.05 25.08
N SER A 3 9.25 23.26 26.03
CA SER A 3 10.58 22.65 25.98
C SER A 3 10.70 21.68 24.77
N PRO A 4 11.92 21.42 24.26
CA PRO A 4 12.11 20.40 23.21
C PRO A 4 11.54 19.03 23.57
N ALA A 5 11.56 18.66 24.85
CA ALA A 5 10.99 17.43 25.37
C ALA A 5 9.47 17.41 25.29
N ASP A 6 8.81 18.56 25.58
CA ASP A 6 7.36 18.69 25.50
C ASP A 6 6.86 18.59 24.05
N ARG A 7 7.58 19.21 23.10
CA ARG A 7 7.28 19.10 21.67
C ARG A 7 7.43 17.66 21.18
N SER A 8 8.49 16.96 21.56
CA SER A 8 8.69 15.55 21.21
C SER A 8 7.56 14.68 21.76
N ARG A 9 7.08 14.95 22.99
CA ARG A 9 5.96 14.24 23.60
C ARG A 9 4.64 14.53 22.89
N SER A 10 4.40 15.77 22.47
CA SER A 10 3.24 16.16 21.67
C SER A 10 3.23 15.43 20.32
N HIS A 11 4.34 15.46 19.56
CA HIS A 11 4.45 14.76 18.27
C HIS A 11 4.17 13.26 18.39
N ARG A 12 4.67 12.59 19.45
CA ARG A 12 4.39 11.16 19.68
C ARG A 12 2.91 10.88 19.92
N LYS A 13 2.22 11.72 20.71
CA LYS A 13 0.78 11.56 20.95
C LYS A 13 -0.03 11.71 19.66
N VAL A 14 0.30 12.73 18.85
CA VAL A 14 -0.35 12.97 17.55
C VAL A 14 -0.06 11.80 16.59
N ALA A 15 1.15 11.27 16.56
CA ALA A 15 1.52 10.13 15.73
C ALA A 15 0.75 8.85 16.13
N VAL A 16 0.58 8.58 17.43
CA VAL A 16 -0.22 7.46 17.92
C VAL A 16 -1.69 7.64 17.53
N LEU A 17 -2.27 8.82 17.79
CA LEU A 17 -3.66 9.11 17.38
C LEU A 17 -3.85 8.93 15.87
N LEU A 18 -2.93 9.48 15.06
CA LEU A 18 -2.93 9.32 13.60
C LEU A 18 -2.91 7.83 13.21
N GLY A 19 -1.97 7.05 13.76
CA GLY A 19 -1.83 5.62 13.46
C GLY A 19 -3.09 4.84 13.83
N VAL A 20 -3.66 5.08 15.01
CA VAL A 20 -4.89 4.40 15.46
C VAL A 20 -6.08 4.76 14.57
N ILE A 21 -6.30 6.05 14.29
CA ILE A 21 -7.47 6.48 13.50
C ILE A 21 -7.35 6.00 12.04
N THR A 22 -6.18 6.09 11.43
CA THR A 22 -6.00 5.61 10.06
C THR A 22 -6.12 4.09 9.98
N PHE A 23 -5.56 3.35 10.93
CA PHE A 23 -5.73 1.90 11.00
C PHE A 23 -7.20 1.51 11.15
N LEU A 24 -7.91 2.07 12.14
CA LEU A 24 -9.33 1.78 12.36
C LEU A 24 -10.19 2.19 11.16
N SER A 25 -9.87 3.29 10.46
CA SER A 25 -10.56 3.70 9.24
C SER A 25 -10.34 2.70 8.09
N ILE A 26 -9.14 2.15 7.97
CA ILE A 26 -8.83 1.15 6.93
C ILE A 26 -9.57 -0.15 7.22
N VAL A 27 -9.44 -0.70 8.42
CA VAL A 27 -10.07 -1.98 8.79
C VAL A 27 -11.59 -1.88 9.00
N TYR A 28 -12.15 -0.67 8.96
CA TYR A 28 -13.60 -0.46 9.03
C TYR A 28 -14.32 -1.10 7.85
N PHE A 29 -13.67 -1.14 6.69
CA PHE A 29 -14.17 -1.73 5.46
C PHE A 29 -13.36 -2.97 5.10
N TYR A 30 -14.04 -3.97 4.60
CA TYR A 30 -13.41 -5.17 4.08
C TYR A 30 -14.12 -5.63 2.80
N GLU A 31 -13.31 -5.98 1.82
CA GLU A 31 -13.75 -6.61 0.58
C GLU A 31 -12.78 -7.74 0.23
N GLY A 32 -13.20 -8.97 0.49
CA GLY A 32 -12.48 -10.17 0.08
C GLY A 32 -12.84 -10.56 -1.34
N GLY A 33 -12.13 -11.55 -1.89
CA GLY A 33 -12.36 -12.04 -3.24
C GLY A 33 -11.66 -11.23 -4.32
N GLY A 34 -11.90 -11.65 -5.57
CA GLY A 34 -11.16 -11.16 -6.73
C GLY A 34 -9.85 -11.91 -6.97
N TRP A 35 -9.52 -12.15 -8.23
CA TRP A 35 -8.43 -13.05 -8.63
C TRP A 35 -7.09 -12.74 -7.97
N ASN A 36 -6.77 -11.45 -7.81
CA ASN A 36 -5.49 -11.04 -7.23
C ASN A 36 -5.37 -11.36 -5.72
N GLN A 37 -6.47 -11.20 -4.96
CA GLN A 37 -6.53 -11.56 -3.55
C GLN A 37 -6.56 -13.08 -3.39
N ASN A 38 -7.42 -13.76 -4.17
CA ASN A 38 -7.58 -15.21 -4.13
C ASN A 38 -6.27 -15.92 -4.38
N SER A 39 -5.53 -15.57 -5.43
CA SER A 39 -4.23 -16.16 -5.74
C SER A 39 -3.24 -16.11 -4.55
N ARG A 40 -3.23 -15.01 -3.79
CA ARG A 40 -2.40 -14.89 -2.58
C ARG A 40 -2.98 -15.62 -1.38
N PHE A 41 -4.29 -15.54 -1.19
CA PHE A 41 -4.95 -16.19 -0.08
C PHE A 41 -4.91 -17.73 -0.23
N ASP A 42 -5.03 -18.22 -1.45
CA ASP A 42 -4.87 -19.66 -1.77
C ASP A 42 -3.46 -20.15 -1.45
N LEU A 43 -2.41 -19.37 -1.79
CA LEU A 43 -1.04 -19.71 -1.39
C LEU A 43 -0.89 -19.68 0.14
N LEU A 44 -1.51 -18.72 0.84
CA LEU A 44 -1.49 -18.67 2.30
C LEU A 44 -2.13 -19.95 2.89
N ARG A 45 -3.32 -20.32 2.40
CA ARG A 45 -4.02 -21.56 2.79
C ARG A 45 -3.19 -22.80 2.49
N ALA A 46 -2.62 -22.90 1.29
CA ALA A 46 -1.77 -24.03 0.90
C ALA A 46 -0.59 -24.20 1.88
N ILE A 47 0.03 -23.11 2.31
CA ILE A 47 1.13 -23.16 3.29
C ILE A 47 0.64 -23.58 4.68
N VAL A 48 -0.42 -22.97 5.20
CA VAL A 48 -0.84 -23.16 6.61
C VAL A 48 -1.72 -24.40 6.83
N GLU A 49 -2.44 -24.86 5.79
CA GLU A 49 -3.37 -25.99 5.88
C GLU A 49 -2.79 -27.27 5.31
N ARG A 50 -1.98 -27.18 4.24
CA ARG A 50 -1.49 -28.33 3.49
C ARG A 50 0.03 -28.45 3.43
N HIS A 51 0.77 -27.50 4.02
CA HIS A 51 2.24 -27.47 4.05
C HIS A 51 2.88 -27.58 2.65
N THR A 52 2.25 -26.95 1.65
CA THR A 52 2.70 -26.94 0.26
C THR A 52 2.67 -25.54 -0.33
N LEU A 53 3.39 -25.33 -1.46
CA LEU A 53 3.33 -24.12 -2.28
C LEU A 53 2.31 -24.23 -3.43
N GLN A 54 1.78 -25.45 -3.68
CA GLN A 54 0.80 -25.74 -4.71
C GLN A 54 -0.59 -25.32 -4.26
N ILE A 55 -1.32 -24.59 -5.12
CA ILE A 55 -2.68 -24.11 -4.83
C ILE A 55 -3.76 -24.99 -5.49
N ASP A 56 -3.44 -26.21 -5.85
CA ASP A 56 -4.33 -27.13 -6.58
C ASP A 56 -5.70 -27.31 -5.92
N ALA A 57 -5.75 -27.31 -4.59
CA ALA A 57 -7.00 -27.45 -3.84
C ALA A 57 -7.91 -26.21 -3.89
N TYR A 58 -7.40 -25.06 -4.36
CA TYR A 58 -8.09 -23.76 -4.23
C TYR A 58 -8.17 -22.97 -5.54
N HIS A 59 -7.39 -23.36 -6.57
CA HIS A 59 -7.10 -22.58 -7.77
C HIS A 59 -8.31 -22.22 -8.65
N GLU A 60 -9.50 -22.80 -8.43
CA GLU A 60 -10.67 -22.58 -9.27
C GLU A 60 -11.28 -21.18 -9.09
N ASN A 61 -11.04 -20.53 -7.94
CA ASN A 61 -11.55 -19.21 -7.62
C ASN A 61 -10.70 -18.06 -8.22
N THR A 62 -9.63 -18.38 -8.96
CA THR A 62 -8.72 -17.38 -9.55
C THR A 62 -8.23 -17.76 -10.94
N GLN A 63 -8.04 -16.72 -11.79
CA GLN A 63 -7.28 -16.85 -13.03
C GLN A 63 -5.83 -16.31 -12.90
N ASP A 64 -5.53 -15.63 -11.79
CA ASP A 64 -4.19 -15.17 -11.43
C ASP A 64 -3.37 -16.35 -10.87
N LYS A 65 -3.01 -17.29 -11.73
CA LYS A 65 -2.30 -18.53 -11.38
C LYS A 65 -1.28 -18.94 -12.43
N ALA A 66 -0.15 -19.48 -11.95
CA ALA A 66 0.87 -20.11 -12.75
C ALA A 66 0.61 -21.64 -12.83
N TYR A 67 1.03 -22.25 -13.93
CA TYR A 67 0.94 -23.70 -14.12
C TYR A 67 2.31 -24.26 -14.44
N PHE A 68 2.76 -25.22 -13.65
CA PHE A 68 4.08 -25.81 -13.81
C PHE A 68 4.09 -27.28 -13.39
N ARG A 69 4.55 -28.15 -14.27
CA ARG A 69 4.69 -29.62 -14.06
C ARG A 69 3.43 -30.31 -13.51
N GLY A 70 2.26 -29.91 -14.00
CA GLY A 70 0.99 -30.53 -13.60
C GLY A 70 0.30 -29.89 -12.40
N HIS A 71 0.88 -28.85 -11.80
CA HIS A 71 0.39 -28.20 -10.59
C HIS A 71 0.15 -26.71 -10.81
N TYR A 72 -0.79 -26.15 -10.04
CA TYR A 72 -1.08 -24.73 -9.98
C TYR A 72 -0.36 -24.06 -8.82
N TYR A 73 0.12 -22.85 -9.08
CA TYR A 73 0.82 -22.00 -8.11
C TYR A 73 0.26 -20.57 -8.18
N SER A 74 0.43 -19.78 -7.11
CA SER A 74 0.19 -18.35 -7.21
C SER A 74 1.16 -17.73 -8.23
N ASP A 75 0.63 -16.90 -9.13
CA ASP A 75 1.43 -16.09 -10.06
C ASP A 75 2.05 -14.87 -9.38
N LYS A 76 1.70 -14.59 -8.14
CA LYS A 76 2.13 -13.41 -7.39
C LYS A 76 3.46 -13.65 -6.67
N ALA A 77 4.22 -12.59 -6.47
CA ALA A 77 5.39 -12.60 -5.59
C ALA A 77 4.98 -12.92 -4.14
N PRO A 78 5.78 -13.71 -3.38
CA PRO A 78 5.33 -14.36 -2.14
C PRO A 78 5.36 -13.46 -0.89
N GLY A 79 5.97 -12.26 -0.94
CA GLY A 79 6.31 -11.47 0.25
C GLY A 79 5.13 -11.11 1.14
N LEU A 80 3.97 -10.74 0.55
CA LEU A 80 2.76 -10.49 1.34
C LEU A 80 2.28 -11.76 2.05
N VAL A 81 2.28 -12.89 1.33
CA VAL A 81 1.84 -14.19 1.87
C VAL A 81 2.76 -14.61 3.02
N PHE A 82 4.07 -14.55 2.83
CA PHE A 82 5.03 -14.92 3.89
C PHE A 82 4.92 -14.02 5.12
N LEU A 83 4.67 -12.71 4.93
CA LEU A 83 4.37 -11.82 6.06
C LEU A 83 3.06 -12.20 6.76
N ALA A 84 2.07 -12.73 6.03
CA ALA A 84 0.76 -13.09 6.57
C ALA A 84 0.76 -14.45 7.29
N VAL A 85 1.68 -15.38 6.96
CA VAL A 85 1.75 -16.73 7.57
C VAL A 85 1.72 -16.70 9.09
N PRO A 86 2.59 -15.96 9.82
CA PRO A 86 2.56 -15.96 11.29
C PRO A 86 1.21 -15.46 11.86
N PHE A 87 0.57 -14.50 11.21
CA PHE A 87 -0.74 -14.00 11.61
C PHE A 87 -1.84 -15.04 11.36
N ALA A 88 -1.78 -15.77 10.26
CA ALA A 88 -2.73 -16.86 9.97
C ALA A 88 -2.55 -18.02 10.99
N LEU A 89 -1.31 -18.40 11.30
CA LEU A 89 -1.03 -19.43 12.30
C LEU A 89 -1.52 -19.04 13.70
N ALA A 90 -1.49 -17.75 14.07
CA ALA A 90 -2.02 -17.26 15.33
C ALA A 90 -3.57 -17.13 15.30
N ALA A 91 -4.15 -16.70 14.18
CA ALA A 91 -5.58 -16.48 14.07
C ALA A 91 -6.40 -17.79 14.04
N ARG A 92 -5.90 -18.85 13.40
CA ARG A 92 -6.61 -20.13 13.29
C ARG A 92 -6.98 -20.76 14.65
N PRO A 93 -6.05 -20.94 15.61
CA PRO A 93 -6.43 -21.44 16.93
C PRO A 93 -7.34 -20.46 17.68
N ALA A 94 -7.16 -19.14 17.53
CA ALA A 94 -8.04 -18.16 18.16
C ALA A 94 -9.48 -18.26 17.65
N LEU A 95 -9.69 -18.44 16.35
CA LEU A 95 -11.01 -18.67 15.77
C LEU A 95 -11.66 -19.95 16.32
N ARG A 96 -10.90 -21.06 16.42
CA ARG A 96 -11.40 -22.30 17.02
C ARG A 96 -11.83 -22.13 18.48
N ILE A 97 -11.08 -21.38 19.28
CA ILE A 97 -11.46 -21.05 20.68
C ILE A 97 -12.76 -20.26 20.72
N LEU A 98 -13.01 -19.39 19.72
CA LEU A 98 -14.24 -18.63 19.57
C LEU A 98 -15.39 -19.43 18.95
N GLY A 99 -15.23 -20.74 18.73
CA GLY A 99 -16.23 -21.62 18.15
C GLY A 99 -16.41 -21.45 16.63
N VAL A 100 -15.46 -20.81 15.94
CA VAL A 100 -15.48 -20.63 14.49
C VAL A 100 -14.48 -21.59 13.86
N ASP A 101 -14.97 -22.51 13.03
CA ASP A 101 -14.07 -23.35 12.22
C ASP A 101 -13.36 -22.51 11.16
N PRO A 102 -12.01 -22.44 11.17
CA PRO A 102 -11.24 -21.65 10.21
C PRO A 102 -11.39 -22.10 8.75
N GLU A 103 -11.85 -23.32 8.52
CA GLU A 103 -12.07 -23.90 7.18
C GLU A 103 -13.52 -23.74 6.70
N SER A 104 -14.41 -23.25 7.56
CA SER A 104 -15.77 -22.87 7.17
C SER A 104 -15.75 -21.54 6.39
N PRO A 105 -16.77 -21.26 5.55
CA PRO A 105 -16.90 -19.99 4.84
C PRO A 105 -16.77 -18.75 5.75
N ARG A 106 -17.35 -18.81 6.96
CA ARG A 106 -17.22 -17.72 7.96
C ARG A 106 -15.81 -17.62 8.52
N GLY A 107 -15.16 -18.75 8.76
CA GLY A 107 -13.78 -18.79 9.26
C GLY A 107 -12.78 -18.30 8.22
N GLU A 108 -12.96 -18.65 6.96
CA GLU A 108 -12.14 -18.14 5.85
C GLU A 108 -12.28 -16.62 5.68
N LEU A 109 -13.51 -16.09 5.75
CA LEU A 109 -13.75 -14.65 5.74
C LEU A 109 -13.05 -13.94 6.91
N ALA A 110 -13.22 -14.49 8.13
CA ALA A 110 -12.59 -13.92 9.33
C ALA A 110 -11.06 -14.00 9.24
N LEU A 111 -10.52 -15.12 8.78
CA LEU A 111 -9.07 -15.30 8.59
C LEU A 111 -8.52 -14.31 7.57
N SER A 112 -9.17 -14.19 6.40
CA SER A 112 -8.76 -13.25 5.37
C SER A 112 -8.83 -11.80 5.82
N TYR A 113 -9.86 -11.40 6.57
CA TYR A 113 -9.97 -10.09 7.20
C TYR A 113 -8.82 -9.84 8.19
N LEU A 114 -8.55 -10.78 9.10
CA LEU A 114 -7.51 -10.64 10.12
C LEU A 114 -6.10 -10.54 9.51
N VAL A 115 -5.78 -11.39 8.53
CA VAL A 115 -4.46 -11.32 7.88
C VAL A 115 -4.30 -10.05 7.03
N THR A 116 -5.38 -9.56 6.41
CA THR A 116 -5.38 -8.29 5.69
C THR A 116 -5.14 -7.13 6.66
N ALA A 117 -5.83 -7.12 7.80
CA ALA A 117 -5.64 -6.10 8.83
C ALA A 117 -4.19 -6.05 9.35
N CYS A 118 -3.58 -7.22 9.61
CA CYS A 118 -2.23 -7.29 10.17
C CYS A 118 -1.13 -7.10 9.12
N ALA A 119 -1.25 -7.73 7.94
CA ALA A 119 -0.17 -7.75 6.95
C ALA A 119 -0.25 -6.62 5.92
N VAL A 120 -1.40 -5.93 5.79
CA VAL A 120 -1.58 -4.84 4.82
C VAL A 120 -2.00 -3.53 5.50
N ALA A 121 -3.13 -3.53 6.23
CA ALA A 121 -3.67 -2.30 6.80
C ALA A 121 -2.74 -1.69 7.87
N LEU A 122 -2.18 -2.51 8.76
CA LEU A 122 -1.25 -2.04 9.79
C LEU A 122 0.03 -1.43 9.19
N PRO A 123 0.76 -2.08 8.27
CA PRO A 123 1.88 -1.45 7.59
C PRO A 123 1.51 -0.14 6.86
N ALA A 124 0.35 -0.06 6.22
CA ALA A 124 -0.11 1.15 5.55
C ALA A 124 -0.38 2.30 6.53
N ALA A 125 -1.02 2.04 7.67
CA ALA A 125 -1.23 3.03 8.73
C ALA A 125 0.11 3.49 9.33
N LEU A 126 1.05 2.57 9.56
CA LEU A 126 2.40 2.89 10.02
C LEU A 126 3.20 3.69 8.99
N ALA A 127 2.97 3.49 7.68
CA ALA A 127 3.54 4.35 6.64
C ALA A 127 3.00 5.79 6.75
N GLY A 128 1.74 5.99 7.15
CA GLY A 128 1.19 7.31 7.48
C GLY A 128 1.92 7.97 8.65
N VAL A 129 2.18 7.20 9.72
CA VAL A 129 2.99 7.66 10.86
C VAL A 129 4.43 7.97 10.43
N CYS A 130 5.01 7.13 9.58
CA CYS A 130 6.34 7.36 9.01
C CYS A 130 6.38 8.67 8.20
N LEU A 131 5.39 8.91 7.33
CA LEU A 131 5.26 10.14 6.55
C LEU A 131 5.10 11.38 7.45
N PHE A 132 4.36 11.27 8.54
CA PHE A 132 4.26 12.34 9.55
C PHE A 132 5.64 12.71 10.10
N PHE A 133 6.44 11.74 10.54
CA PHE A 133 7.80 12.00 11.04
C PHE A 133 8.74 12.50 9.94
N LEU A 134 8.63 12.01 8.71
CA LEU A 134 9.36 12.56 7.57
C LEU A 134 9.00 14.03 7.30
N GLY A 135 7.72 14.39 7.38
CA GLY A 135 7.26 15.77 7.27
C GLY A 135 7.88 16.66 8.35
N LEU A 136 7.90 16.22 9.61
CA LEU A 136 8.57 16.93 10.71
C LEU A 136 10.07 17.10 10.45
N ARG A 137 10.74 16.03 10.00
CA ARG A 137 12.18 16.07 9.64
C ARG A 137 12.48 17.12 8.58
N PHE A 138 11.62 17.27 7.57
CA PHE A 138 11.78 18.28 6.52
C PHE A 138 11.27 19.68 6.92
N GLY A 139 10.99 19.90 8.20
CA GLY A 139 10.58 21.21 8.73
C GLY A 139 9.18 21.64 8.33
N CYS A 140 8.29 20.68 7.98
CA CYS A 140 6.93 21.01 7.53
C CYS A 140 5.97 21.39 8.66
N GLY A 141 6.45 21.39 9.91
CA GLY A 141 5.59 21.59 11.07
C GLY A 141 4.58 20.48 11.29
N GLN A 142 3.98 20.42 12.48
CA GLN A 142 3.05 19.34 12.84
C GLN A 142 1.80 19.31 11.94
N SER A 143 1.22 20.49 11.62
CA SER A 143 0.03 20.58 10.78
C SER A 143 0.24 20.11 9.35
N GLY A 144 1.39 20.45 8.73
CA GLY A 144 1.71 20.02 7.37
C GLY A 144 2.03 18.51 7.30
N ALA A 145 2.76 18.01 8.29
CA ALA A 145 3.07 16.59 8.43
C ALA A 145 1.80 15.75 8.65
N PHE A 146 0.91 16.20 9.53
CA PHE A 146 -0.38 15.55 9.80
C PHE A 146 -1.29 15.58 8.57
N PHE A 147 -1.42 16.73 7.91
CA PHE A 147 -2.22 16.89 6.70
C PHE A 147 -1.81 15.87 5.61
N ALA A 148 -0.51 15.78 5.31
CA ALA A 148 -0.01 14.86 4.29
C ALA A 148 -0.26 13.39 4.65
N ALA A 149 -0.09 13.03 5.92
CA ALA A 149 -0.29 11.66 6.40
C ALA A 149 -1.76 11.24 6.36
N VAL A 150 -2.69 12.11 6.78
CA VAL A 150 -4.14 11.87 6.67
C VAL A 150 -4.56 11.73 5.22
N VAL A 151 -4.11 12.64 4.35
CA VAL A 151 -4.41 12.58 2.92
C VAL A 151 -3.88 11.29 2.30
N MET A 152 -2.64 10.90 2.61
CA MET A 152 -2.07 9.64 2.10
C MET A 152 -2.96 8.44 2.48
N CYS A 153 -3.35 8.34 3.75
CA CYS A 153 -4.09 7.18 4.25
C CYS A 153 -5.56 7.16 3.83
N LEU A 154 -6.24 8.34 3.78
CA LEU A 154 -7.69 8.42 3.63
C LEU A 154 -8.14 9.18 2.37
N GLY A 155 -7.28 9.94 1.73
CA GLY A 155 -7.60 10.76 0.55
C GLY A 155 -6.95 10.26 -0.75
N THR A 156 -6.42 9.03 -0.76
CA THR A 156 -5.79 8.45 -1.96
C THR A 156 -6.23 7.00 -2.16
N PRO A 157 -5.94 6.40 -3.32
CA PRO A 157 -6.17 4.97 -3.55
C PRO A 157 -5.50 4.04 -2.53
N MET A 158 -4.55 4.53 -1.72
CA MET A 158 -3.96 3.75 -0.63
C MET A 158 -4.98 3.22 0.36
N TRP A 159 -6.06 3.96 0.63
CA TRP A 159 -7.13 3.47 1.51
C TRP A 159 -7.74 2.18 0.98
N ALA A 160 -8.17 2.18 -0.29
CA ALA A 160 -8.71 0.99 -0.93
C ALA A 160 -7.70 -0.17 -0.96
N TYR A 161 -6.44 0.10 -1.34
CA TYR A 161 -5.41 -0.93 -1.42
C TYR A 161 -5.02 -1.51 -0.07
N ALA A 162 -5.12 -0.72 1.00
CA ALA A 162 -4.83 -1.17 2.36
C ALA A 162 -5.95 -2.03 2.98
N GLY A 163 -7.19 -1.92 2.47
CA GLY A 163 -8.33 -2.75 2.86
C GLY A 163 -8.45 -4.07 2.09
N LEU A 164 -7.56 -4.32 1.12
CA LEU A 164 -7.54 -5.51 0.28
C LEU A 164 -6.29 -6.35 0.54
N PHE A 165 -6.37 -7.66 0.40
CA PHE A 165 -5.17 -8.53 0.49
C PHE A 165 -4.30 -8.38 -0.76
N TRP A 166 -3.92 -7.12 -1.05
CA TRP A 166 -3.08 -6.70 -2.16
C TRP A 166 -1.72 -6.22 -1.71
N ALA A 167 -0.72 -6.44 -2.54
CA ALA A 167 0.67 -6.11 -2.22
C ALA A 167 0.99 -4.60 -2.26
N HIS A 168 0.27 -3.80 -3.05
CA HIS A 168 0.64 -2.41 -3.39
C HIS A 168 0.79 -1.49 -2.17
N ALA A 169 -0.11 -1.60 -1.18
CA ALA A 169 -0.02 -0.81 0.04
C ALA A 169 1.17 -1.24 0.91
N LEU A 170 1.44 -2.54 1.01
CA LEU A 170 2.61 -3.07 1.72
C LEU A 170 3.92 -2.63 1.05
N VAL A 171 3.99 -2.68 -0.29
CA VAL A 171 5.17 -2.20 -1.04
C VAL A 171 5.41 -0.72 -0.78
N GLY A 172 4.35 0.11 -0.85
CA GLY A 172 4.45 1.54 -0.54
C GLY A 172 4.92 1.79 0.90
N ALA A 173 4.45 1.01 1.87
CA ALA A 173 4.90 1.08 3.26
C ALA A 173 6.37 0.69 3.39
N CYS A 174 6.80 -0.41 2.80
CA CYS A 174 8.19 -0.85 2.81
C CYS A 174 9.14 0.19 2.20
N LEU A 175 8.76 0.80 1.06
CA LEU A 175 9.55 1.87 0.43
C LEU A 175 9.62 3.11 1.31
N ALA A 176 8.52 3.49 2.00
CA ALA A 176 8.53 4.61 2.94
C ALA A 176 9.42 4.34 4.16
N PHE A 177 9.39 3.13 4.72
CA PHE A 177 10.25 2.72 5.83
C PHE A 177 11.72 2.68 5.43
N ALA A 178 12.04 2.12 4.26
CA ALA A 178 13.39 2.11 3.72
C ALA A 178 13.91 3.54 3.48
N PHE A 179 13.08 4.42 2.93
CA PHE A 179 13.39 5.83 2.71
C PHE A 179 13.67 6.56 4.03
N ALA A 180 12.83 6.35 5.06
CA ALA A 180 13.05 6.93 6.38
C ALA A 180 14.34 6.40 7.03
N ALA A 181 14.62 5.10 6.91
CA ALA A 181 15.86 4.49 7.40
C ALA A 181 17.10 5.03 6.70
N ALA A 182 17.03 5.26 5.37
CA ALA A 182 18.11 5.89 4.62
C ALA A 182 18.44 7.30 5.15
N LEU A 183 17.42 8.10 5.44
CA LEU A 183 17.63 9.44 6.01
C LEU A 183 18.15 9.40 7.46
N LYS A 184 17.84 8.34 8.22
CA LYS A 184 18.39 8.16 9.58
C LYS A 184 19.90 7.94 9.60
N LEU A 185 20.50 7.53 8.49
CA LEU A 185 21.96 7.45 8.36
C LEU A 185 22.65 8.78 8.65
N GLN A 186 22.04 9.93 8.32
CA GLN A 186 22.62 11.24 8.65
C GLN A 186 22.81 11.46 10.17
N GLU A 187 21.94 10.85 10.98
CA GLU A 187 21.91 11.01 12.44
C GLU A 187 22.70 9.91 13.16
N ALA A 188 23.19 8.90 12.43
CA ALA A 188 23.92 7.78 13.03
C ALA A 188 25.28 8.24 13.57
N ALA A 189 25.47 8.09 14.87
CA ALA A 189 26.67 8.55 15.58
C ALA A 189 27.70 7.43 15.81
N SER A 190 27.44 6.19 15.37
CA SER A 190 28.30 5.03 15.61
C SER A 190 28.37 4.11 14.40
N ALA A 191 29.44 3.32 14.29
CA ALA A 191 29.60 2.30 13.27
C ALA A 191 28.46 1.26 13.28
N ARG A 192 27.98 0.89 14.47
CA ARG A 192 26.82 0.00 14.65
C ARG A 192 25.55 0.66 14.14
N GLY A 193 25.34 1.96 14.42
CA GLY A 193 24.18 2.71 13.93
C GLY A 193 24.16 2.81 12.41
N ASP A 194 25.31 3.09 11.77
CA ASP A 194 25.44 3.10 10.31
C ASP A 194 25.02 1.77 9.70
N PHE A 195 25.53 0.65 10.25
CA PHE A 195 25.20 -0.68 9.75
C PHE A 195 23.74 -1.06 9.97
N LEU A 196 23.17 -0.80 11.16
CA LEU A 196 21.78 -1.19 11.48
C LEU A 196 20.76 -0.40 10.67
N TRP A 197 20.96 0.91 10.45
CA TRP A 197 20.07 1.67 9.59
C TRP A 197 20.20 1.23 8.12
N ALA A 198 21.41 0.94 7.65
CA ALA A 198 21.63 0.40 6.32
C ALA A 198 21.00 -0.99 6.14
N LEU A 199 21.11 -1.87 7.15
CA LEU A 199 20.42 -3.16 7.17
C LEU A 199 18.91 -2.99 7.09
N ALA A 200 18.34 -2.04 7.83
CA ALA A 200 16.92 -1.73 7.76
C ALA A 200 16.50 -1.23 6.35
N VAL A 201 17.32 -0.42 5.68
CA VAL A 201 17.11 -0.05 4.27
C VAL A 201 17.05 -1.30 3.40
N GLY A 202 18.07 -2.18 3.50
CA GLY A 202 18.17 -3.39 2.69
C GLY A 202 17.01 -4.36 2.92
N LEU A 203 16.61 -4.57 4.18
CA LEU A 203 15.48 -5.41 4.54
C LEU A 203 14.15 -4.84 4.03
N ALA A 204 13.87 -3.58 4.28
CA ALA A 204 12.58 -2.99 3.89
C ALA A 204 12.46 -2.84 2.37
N ALA A 205 13.48 -2.34 1.67
CA ALA A 205 13.50 -2.24 0.22
C ALA A 205 13.54 -3.62 -0.46
N GLY A 206 14.31 -4.56 0.09
CA GLY A 206 14.33 -5.94 -0.37
C GLY A 206 12.97 -6.62 -0.21
N TRP A 207 12.29 -6.42 0.94
CA TRP A 207 10.95 -6.98 1.15
C TRP A 207 9.90 -6.39 0.22
N ALA A 208 10.01 -5.12 -0.17
CA ALA A 208 9.20 -4.55 -1.23
C ALA A 208 9.32 -5.34 -2.54
N THR A 209 10.54 -5.75 -2.91
CA THR A 209 10.81 -6.57 -4.10
C THR A 209 10.29 -8.00 -3.97
N VAL A 210 10.43 -8.63 -2.79
CA VAL A 210 9.84 -9.95 -2.49
C VAL A 210 8.31 -9.90 -2.55
N THR A 211 7.72 -8.74 -2.26
CA THR A 211 6.26 -8.51 -2.26
C THR A 211 5.73 -8.21 -3.67
N GLU A 212 6.48 -7.49 -4.49
CA GLU A 212 6.19 -7.25 -5.92
C GLU A 212 7.49 -7.06 -6.70
N TYR A 213 7.73 -7.87 -7.72
CA TYR A 213 8.96 -7.80 -8.54
C TYR A 213 9.21 -6.40 -9.15
N PRO A 214 8.19 -5.65 -9.62
CA PRO A 214 8.37 -4.29 -10.13
C PRO A 214 8.87 -3.28 -9.09
N ALA A 215 8.94 -3.64 -7.81
CA ALA A 215 9.52 -2.76 -6.79
C ALA A 215 11.05 -2.70 -6.84
N ALA A 216 11.74 -3.62 -7.53
CA ALA A 216 13.20 -3.69 -7.55
C ALA A 216 13.89 -2.38 -7.98
N PRO A 217 13.49 -1.67 -9.05
CA PRO A 217 14.10 -0.38 -9.41
C PRO A 217 13.85 0.71 -8.35
N ALA A 218 12.66 0.76 -7.76
CA ALA A 218 12.36 1.70 -6.68
C ALA A 218 13.20 1.39 -5.42
N SER A 219 13.37 0.11 -5.09
CA SER A 219 14.24 -0.37 -4.01
C SER A 219 15.69 0.04 -4.23
N ALA A 220 16.20 -0.07 -5.48
CA ALA A 220 17.53 0.40 -5.85
C ALA A 220 17.66 1.92 -5.67
N MET A 221 16.65 2.72 -6.05
CA MET A 221 16.68 4.17 -5.83
C MET A 221 16.80 4.55 -4.35
N VAL A 222 16.12 3.80 -3.44
CA VAL A 222 16.27 4.02 -2.00
C VAL A 222 17.65 3.59 -1.50
N ALA A 223 18.20 2.49 -2.02
CA ALA A 223 19.58 2.08 -1.71
C ALA A 223 20.60 3.15 -2.17
N PHE A 224 20.42 3.73 -3.35
CA PHE A 224 21.23 4.86 -3.81
C PHE A 224 21.07 6.10 -2.93
N LEU A 225 19.86 6.40 -2.42
CA LEU A 225 19.69 7.46 -1.42
C LEU A 225 20.53 7.17 -0.17
N ALA A 226 20.48 5.95 0.38
CA ALA A 226 21.29 5.58 1.53
C ALA A 226 22.80 5.76 1.29
N LEU A 227 23.29 5.40 0.10
CA LEU A 227 24.69 5.62 -0.29
C LEU A 227 25.01 7.11 -0.45
N ALA A 228 24.10 7.91 -1.01
CA ALA A 228 24.26 9.36 -1.14
C ALA A 228 24.38 10.03 0.25
N GLU A 229 23.56 9.61 1.22
CA GLU A 229 23.63 10.10 2.60
C GLU A 229 24.97 9.71 3.30
N ALA A 230 25.51 8.55 2.96
CA ALA A 230 26.80 8.10 3.49
C ALA A 230 28.01 8.76 2.80
N TRP A 231 27.83 9.33 1.59
CA TRP A 231 28.95 9.75 0.73
C TRP A 231 29.84 10.80 1.37
N GLN A 232 29.26 11.80 2.03
CA GLN A 232 29.97 12.91 2.66
C GLN A 232 30.59 12.53 4.01
N ARG A 233 30.29 11.34 4.55
CA ARG A 233 30.72 10.87 5.87
C ARG A 233 32.01 10.02 5.84
N GLY A 234 32.61 9.83 4.65
CA GLY A 234 33.87 9.14 4.45
C GLY A 234 33.76 7.67 4.03
N ALA A 235 34.90 7.10 3.59
CA ALA A 235 34.94 5.76 2.97
C ALA A 235 34.47 4.64 3.92
N ALA A 236 34.89 4.69 5.17
CA ALA A 236 34.50 3.65 6.16
C ALA A 236 32.97 3.58 6.38
N VAL A 237 32.28 4.74 6.37
CA VAL A 237 30.80 4.78 6.47
C VAL A 237 30.18 4.22 5.21
N ARG A 238 30.66 4.58 4.03
CA ARG A 238 30.16 4.05 2.74
C ARG A 238 30.21 2.52 2.69
N TRP A 239 31.33 1.93 3.09
CA TRP A 239 31.48 0.47 3.11
C TRP A 239 30.55 -0.20 4.12
N ARG A 240 30.35 0.39 5.32
CA ARG A 240 29.38 -0.11 6.30
C ARG A 240 27.94 -0.04 5.77
N VAL A 241 27.59 1.07 5.10
CA VAL A 241 26.26 1.24 4.50
C VAL A 241 26.07 0.26 3.35
N LEU A 242 27.05 0.10 2.46
CA LEU A 242 27.00 -0.88 1.39
C LEU A 242 26.83 -2.31 1.93
N ALA A 243 27.61 -2.68 2.95
CA ALA A 243 27.51 -3.99 3.61
C ALA A 243 26.13 -4.19 4.27
N GLY A 244 25.64 -3.20 5.02
CA GLY A 244 24.33 -3.31 5.67
C GLY A 244 23.18 -3.45 4.68
N VAL A 245 23.12 -2.59 3.64
CA VAL A 245 22.13 -2.71 2.56
C VAL A 245 22.26 -4.05 1.84
N GLY A 246 23.48 -4.46 1.52
CA GLY A 246 23.77 -5.74 0.84
C GLY A 246 23.31 -6.95 1.65
N VAL A 247 23.59 -6.98 2.95
CA VAL A 247 23.13 -8.06 3.84
C VAL A 247 21.61 -8.09 3.91
N GLY A 248 20.95 -6.94 4.13
CA GLY A 248 19.49 -6.89 4.22
C GLY A 248 18.79 -7.30 2.90
N ALA A 249 19.26 -6.76 1.77
CA ALA A 249 18.75 -7.14 0.45
C ALA A 249 19.07 -8.61 0.12
N GLY A 250 20.26 -9.10 0.51
CA GLY A 250 20.67 -10.48 0.33
C GLY A 250 19.76 -11.48 1.05
N ILE A 251 19.37 -11.18 2.31
CA ILE A 251 18.40 -12.00 3.05
C ILE A 251 17.08 -12.08 2.28
N CYS A 252 16.57 -10.94 1.81
CA CYS A 252 15.33 -10.90 1.03
C CYS A 252 15.47 -11.65 -0.32
N ALA A 253 16.62 -11.50 -0.99
CA ALA A 253 16.90 -12.23 -2.23
C ALA A 253 16.94 -13.74 -2.01
N ILE A 254 17.55 -14.22 -0.91
CA ILE A 254 17.56 -15.63 -0.54
C ILE A 254 16.13 -16.14 -0.35
N VAL A 255 15.28 -15.41 0.39
CA VAL A 255 13.87 -15.79 0.59
C VAL A 255 13.15 -15.92 -0.76
N LEU A 256 13.30 -14.92 -1.64
CA LEU A 256 12.64 -14.92 -2.95
C LEU A 256 13.13 -16.05 -3.84
N LEU A 257 14.45 -16.21 -3.97
CA LEU A 257 15.06 -17.21 -4.84
C LEU A 257 14.79 -18.64 -4.33
N SER A 258 14.78 -18.85 -3.00
CA SER A 258 14.39 -20.13 -2.41
C SER A 258 12.95 -20.50 -2.74
N TYR A 259 12.01 -19.54 -2.65
CA TYR A 259 10.62 -19.74 -3.07
C TYR A 259 10.52 -20.11 -4.55
N LEU A 260 11.15 -19.33 -5.43
CA LEU A 260 11.10 -19.56 -6.87
C LEU A 260 11.70 -20.93 -7.25
N HIS A 261 12.81 -21.31 -6.62
CA HIS A 261 13.44 -22.61 -6.82
C HIS A 261 12.55 -23.76 -6.32
N ALA A 262 11.97 -23.63 -5.14
CA ALA A 262 11.10 -24.65 -4.56
C ALA A 262 9.79 -24.84 -5.34
N ALA A 263 9.19 -23.75 -5.84
CA ALA A 263 7.94 -23.79 -6.59
C ALA A 263 8.16 -24.18 -8.07
N PHE A 264 9.22 -23.67 -8.71
CA PHE A 264 9.38 -23.73 -10.18
C PHE A 264 10.70 -24.38 -10.62
N GLY A 265 11.54 -24.84 -9.72
CA GLY A 265 12.85 -25.41 -10.05
C GLY A 265 13.83 -24.43 -10.70
N GLY A 266 13.59 -23.13 -10.64
CA GLY A 266 14.38 -22.07 -11.27
C GLY A 266 14.14 -20.70 -10.63
N PHE A 267 14.67 -19.63 -11.26
CA PHE A 267 14.67 -18.27 -10.67
C PHE A 267 13.87 -17.26 -11.51
N ARG A 268 13.07 -17.73 -12.47
CA ARG A 268 12.19 -16.85 -13.25
C ARG A 268 10.99 -16.42 -12.42
N PRO A 269 10.49 -15.18 -12.59
CA PRO A 269 9.27 -14.72 -11.90
C PRO A 269 8.09 -15.67 -12.14
N SER A 270 7.22 -15.84 -11.15
CA SER A 270 6.07 -16.75 -11.19
C SER A 270 5.16 -16.53 -12.40
N TYR A 271 4.94 -15.29 -12.84
CA TYR A 271 4.15 -15.03 -14.04
C TYR A 271 4.85 -15.39 -15.38
N ALA A 272 6.07 -15.88 -15.38
CA ALA A 272 6.67 -16.50 -16.55
C ALA A 272 6.15 -17.93 -16.80
N TYR A 273 5.37 -18.48 -15.88
CA TYR A 273 4.83 -19.85 -15.93
C TYR A 273 3.31 -19.88 -16.13
N TYR A 274 2.73 -18.86 -16.76
CA TYR A 274 1.32 -18.93 -17.15
C TYR A 274 1.10 -20.09 -18.12
N GLY A 275 0.12 -20.92 -17.78
CA GLY A 275 -0.44 -21.90 -18.70
C GLY A 275 -1.25 -21.24 -19.83
N PRO A 276 -1.91 -22.02 -20.68
CA PRO A 276 -2.81 -21.52 -21.72
C PRO A 276 -4.09 -20.94 -21.07
N ASN A 277 -3.96 -19.77 -20.46
CA ASN A 277 -5.05 -19.02 -19.83
C ASN A 277 -5.18 -17.64 -20.47
N SER A 278 -6.19 -16.86 -20.00
CA SER A 278 -6.50 -15.52 -20.52
C SER A 278 -5.37 -14.50 -20.42
N PHE A 279 -4.30 -14.78 -19.66
CA PHE A 279 -3.17 -13.88 -19.49
C PHE A 279 -1.93 -14.25 -20.29
N SER A 280 -1.85 -15.48 -20.82
CA SER A 280 -0.67 -15.94 -21.57
C SER A 280 -0.36 -15.04 -22.77
N PHE A 281 -1.38 -14.57 -23.51
CA PHE A 281 -1.19 -13.67 -24.64
C PHE A 281 -0.65 -12.29 -24.23
N MET A 282 -1.00 -11.79 -23.03
CA MET A 282 -0.49 -10.52 -22.52
C MET A 282 1.01 -10.60 -22.19
N GLN A 283 1.45 -11.75 -21.68
CA GLN A 283 2.85 -12.01 -21.35
C GLN A 283 3.74 -12.12 -22.58
N GLN A 284 3.15 -12.41 -23.74
CA GLN A 284 3.86 -12.44 -25.01
C GLN A 284 4.12 -11.05 -25.61
N GLN A 285 3.47 -10.00 -25.06
CA GLN A 285 3.66 -8.62 -25.49
C GLN A 285 4.91 -8.02 -24.80
N GLY A 286 5.95 -7.73 -25.60
CA GLY A 286 7.22 -7.23 -25.08
C GLY A 286 7.91 -8.22 -24.13
N TYR A 287 8.47 -7.72 -23.02
CA TYR A 287 9.08 -8.56 -21.98
C TYR A 287 8.08 -8.78 -20.83
N LEU A 288 7.46 -9.94 -20.76
CA LEU A 288 6.47 -10.32 -19.75
C LEU A 288 5.32 -9.27 -19.59
N GLY A 289 4.80 -8.79 -20.71
CA GLY A 289 3.76 -7.77 -20.77
C GLY A 289 4.26 -6.32 -20.68
N LEU A 290 5.56 -6.11 -20.50
CA LEU A 290 6.17 -4.78 -20.45
C LEU A 290 6.63 -4.37 -21.86
N THR A 291 6.08 -3.25 -22.34
CA THR A 291 6.42 -2.65 -23.63
C THR A 291 7.25 -1.36 -23.41
N TYR A 292 6.86 -0.26 -24.00
CA TYR A 292 7.45 1.07 -23.81
C TYR A 292 6.42 2.02 -23.17
N PRO A 293 6.86 3.13 -22.56
CA PRO A 293 5.92 4.11 -21.99
C PRO A 293 5.04 4.74 -23.07
N HIS A 294 3.72 4.62 -22.93
CA HIS A 294 2.75 5.18 -23.84
C HIS A 294 2.21 6.51 -23.28
N PRO A 295 2.42 7.66 -23.98
CA PRO A 295 1.99 8.98 -23.48
C PRO A 295 0.48 9.10 -23.23
N ASP A 296 -0.34 8.49 -24.09
CA ASP A 296 -1.80 8.49 -23.95
C ASP A 296 -2.25 7.74 -22.70
N ARG A 297 -1.61 6.60 -22.39
CA ARG A 297 -1.85 5.83 -21.17
C ARG A 297 -1.38 6.60 -19.94
N LEU A 298 -0.23 7.26 -20.02
CA LEU A 298 0.29 8.10 -18.96
C LEU A 298 -0.69 9.23 -18.60
N LEU A 299 -1.21 9.95 -19.61
CA LEU A 299 -2.22 10.98 -19.39
C LEU A 299 -3.51 10.42 -18.77
N LYS A 300 -3.96 9.23 -19.19
CA LYS A 300 -5.13 8.55 -18.60
C LYS A 300 -4.87 8.10 -17.16
N LEU A 301 -3.65 7.68 -16.81
CA LEU A 301 -3.25 7.31 -15.44
C LEU A 301 -3.11 8.54 -14.52
N LEU A 302 -2.84 9.71 -15.07
CA LEU A 302 -2.78 10.96 -14.31
C LEU A 302 -4.16 11.60 -14.15
N PHE A 303 -4.93 11.73 -15.24
CA PHE A 303 -6.13 12.58 -15.30
C PHE A 303 -7.41 11.87 -15.73
N GLY A 304 -7.33 10.63 -16.23
CA GLY A 304 -8.50 9.92 -16.76
C GLY A 304 -9.51 9.58 -15.68
N CYS A 305 -10.79 9.64 -16.00
CA CYS A 305 -11.88 9.34 -15.08
C CYS A 305 -11.85 7.90 -14.55
N SER A 306 -11.41 6.95 -15.37
CA SER A 306 -11.36 5.52 -14.99
C SER A 306 -10.21 5.18 -14.05
N ARG A 307 -8.99 5.73 -14.28
CA ARG A 307 -7.76 5.32 -13.58
C ARG A 307 -6.86 6.48 -13.17
N GLY A 308 -7.31 7.72 -13.37
CA GLY A 308 -6.49 8.90 -13.10
C GLY A 308 -6.25 9.16 -11.62
N LEU A 309 -4.97 9.29 -11.23
CA LEU A 309 -4.61 9.58 -9.84
C LEU A 309 -5.16 10.93 -9.39
N PHE A 310 -5.03 11.97 -10.23
CA PHE A 310 -5.49 13.31 -9.88
C PHE A 310 -7.02 13.48 -9.99
N PHE A 311 -7.69 12.62 -10.77
CA PHE A 311 -9.14 12.53 -10.75
C PHE A 311 -9.63 11.90 -9.44
N ALA A 312 -9.01 10.79 -9.03
CA ALA A 312 -9.33 10.09 -7.77
C ALA A 312 -8.96 10.93 -6.53
N SER A 313 -7.88 11.71 -6.61
CA SER A 313 -7.28 12.43 -5.48
C SER A 313 -6.75 13.79 -5.92
N PRO A 314 -7.66 14.78 -6.17
CA PRO A 314 -7.26 16.07 -6.75
C PRO A 314 -6.27 16.87 -5.89
N VAL A 315 -6.22 16.65 -4.59
CA VAL A 315 -5.22 17.27 -3.70
C VAL A 315 -3.78 16.92 -4.09
N LEU A 316 -3.57 15.76 -4.73
CA LEU A 316 -2.24 15.30 -5.15
C LEU A 316 -1.64 16.15 -6.29
N LEU A 317 -2.42 16.99 -6.98
CA LEU A 317 -1.89 17.99 -7.91
C LEU A 317 -0.87 18.94 -7.25
N ALA A 318 -0.98 19.14 -5.95
CA ALA A 318 -0.06 19.97 -5.19
C ALA A 318 1.25 19.26 -4.81
N ALA A 319 1.30 17.93 -4.85
CA ALA A 319 2.43 17.15 -4.37
C ALA A 319 3.71 17.32 -5.21
N PRO A 320 3.68 17.31 -6.57
CA PRO A 320 4.88 17.56 -7.38
C PRO A 320 5.51 18.93 -7.10
N VAL A 321 4.70 19.96 -6.85
CA VAL A 321 5.18 21.30 -6.49
C VAL A 321 5.95 21.27 -5.17
N GLY A 322 5.46 20.53 -4.17
CA GLY A 322 6.17 20.36 -2.91
C GLY A 322 7.47 19.58 -3.04
N LEU A 323 7.51 18.52 -3.86
CA LEU A 323 8.76 17.80 -4.16
C LEU A 323 9.76 18.69 -4.89
N TRP A 324 9.32 19.54 -5.81
CA TRP A 324 10.18 20.54 -6.44
C TRP A 324 10.75 21.54 -5.43
N TRP A 325 9.95 22.01 -4.46
CA TRP A 325 10.43 22.86 -3.38
C TRP A 325 11.44 22.14 -2.49
N LEU A 326 11.24 20.85 -2.20
CA LEU A 326 12.19 20.02 -1.45
C LEU A 326 13.52 19.89 -2.21
N TRP A 327 13.46 19.68 -3.52
CA TRP A 327 14.64 19.61 -4.39
C TRP A 327 15.44 20.94 -4.43
N LYS A 328 14.78 22.10 -4.33
CA LYS A 328 15.45 23.40 -4.23
C LYS A 328 16.27 23.54 -2.95
N GLN A 329 15.97 22.79 -1.92
CA GLN A 329 16.77 22.75 -0.69
C GLN A 329 17.98 21.83 -0.91
N ARG A 330 19.19 22.40 -0.99
CA ARG A 330 20.41 21.63 -1.33
C ARG A 330 20.61 20.39 -0.45
N VAL A 331 20.35 20.52 0.87
CA VAL A 331 20.49 19.43 1.86
C VAL A 331 19.52 18.27 1.60
N ASN A 332 18.34 18.53 1.07
CA ASN A 332 17.28 17.55 0.87
C ASN A 332 17.14 17.08 -0.59
N ARG A 333 18.08 17.50 -1.47
CA ARG A 333 18.00 17.24 -2.91
C ARG A 333 17.98 15.77 -3.25
N ALA A 334 18.81 14.95 -2.60
CA ALA A 334 18.87 13.50 -2.82
C ALA A 334 17.54 12.83 -2.46
N ALA A 335 16.95 13.21 -1.31
CA ALA A 335 15.65 12.72 -0.89
C ALA A 335 14.52 13.10 -1.87
N ALA A 336 14.52 14.35 -2.36
CA ALA A 336 13.56 14.81 -3.35
C ALA A 336 13.68 14.07 -4.68
N LEU A 337 14.92 13.83 -5.15
CA LEU A 337 15.19 13.07 -6.38
C LEU A 337 14.77 11.60 -6.23
N ALA A 338 15.02 10.98 -5.08
CA ALA A 338 14.58 9.61 -4.83
C ALA A 338 13.03 9.51 -4.81
N ALA A 339 12.34 10.38 -4.08
CA ALA A 339 10.87 10.39 -4.03
C ALA A 339 10.24 10.69 -5.39
N GLY A 340 10.73 11.70 -6.10
CA GLY A 340 10.28 12.07 -7.44
C GLY A 340 10.60 11.00 -8.49
N GLY A 341 11.82 10.43 -8.43
CA GLY A 341 12.27 9.36 -9.33
C GLY A 341 11.44 8.08 -9.17
N ILE A 342 11.17 7.66 -7.93
CA ILE A 342 10.30 6.50 -7.64
C ILE A 342 8.89 6.76 -8.19
N THR A 343 8.34 7.97 -7.98
CA THR A 343 7.02 8.33 -8.50
C THR A 343 7.01 8.26 -10.02
N LEU A 344 7.97 8.87 -10.69
CA LEU A 344 8.10 8.87 -12.14
C LEU A 344 8.25 7.43 -12.67
N TYR A 345 9.13 6.63 -12.07
CA TYR A 345 9.33 5.23 -12.44
C TYR A 345 8.02 4.45 -12.44
N TYR A 346 7.23 4.51 -11.36
CA TYR A 346 5.99 3.74 -11.30
C TYR A 346 4.94 4.19 -12.31
N PHE A 347 4.84 5.47 -12.64
CA PHE A 347 3.94 5.94 -13.70
C PHE A 347 4.43 5.51 -15.08
N LEU A 348 5.73 5.59 -15.36
CA LEU A 348 6.30 5.10 -16.61
C LEU A 348 6.13 3.58 -16.74
N PHE A 349 6.40 2.82 -15.68
CA PHE A 349 6.18 1.38 -15.62
C PHE A 349 4.71 1.04 -15.90
N ASN A 350 3.76 1.68 -15.21
CA ASN A 350 2.33 1.42 -15.40
C ASN A 350 1.87 1.75 -16.83
N SER A 351 2.36 2.86 -17.42
CA SER A 351 2.03 3.23 -18.80
C SER A 351 2.66 2.31 -19.84
N SER A 352 3.76 1.63 -19.50
CA SER A 352 4.45 0.66 -20.36
C SER A 352 3.81 -0.72 -20.35
N PHE A 353 3.02 -1.03 -19.31
CA PHE A 353 2.47 -2.35 -19.14
C PHE A 353 1.29 -2.56 -20.10
N TYR A 354 1.25 -3.72 -20.79
CA TYR A 354 0.18 -4.03 -21.75
C TYR A 354 -1.19 -3.91 -21.10
N TRP A 355 -1.33 -4.47 -19.88
CA TRP A 355 -2.55 -4.40 -19.07
C TRP A 355 -2.55 -3.18 -18.12
N TRP A 356 -2.28 -1.99 -18.65
CA TRP A 356 -2.11 -0.74 -17.89
C TRP A 356 -3.31 -0.36 -17.00
N LYS A 357 -4.54 -0.76 -17.36
CA LYS A 357 -5.73 -0.57 -16.53
C LYS A 357 -5.75 -1.42 -15.27
N SER A 358 -4.92 -2.48 -15.19
CA SER A 358 -4.66 -3.28 -13.99
C SER A 358 -5.88 -4.04 -13.43
N GLY A 359 -6.85 -4.42 -14.26
CA GLY A 359 -8.06 -5.13 -13.83
C GLY A 359 -9.00 -4.27 -12.99
N LEU A 360 -9.74 -4.88 -12.10
CA LEU A 360 -10.67 -4.19 -11.18
C LEU A 360 -9.86 -3.43 -10.13
N SER A 361 -9.90 -2.10 -10.14
CA SER A 361 -9.16 -1.29 -9.17
C SER A 361 -9.61 0.17 -9.11
N PHE A 362 -9.33 0.82 -8.00
CA PHE A 362 -9.48 2.27 -7.82
C PHE A 362 -8.17 2.98 -8.17
N GLY A 363 -8.18 3.85 -9.17
CA GLY A 363 -6.99 4.59 -9.61
C GLY A 363 -5.91 3.74 -10.28
N PRO A 364 -4.67 4.26 -10.41
CA PRO A 364 -3.55 3.60 -11.08
C PRO A 364 -2.86 2.59 -10.16
N ARG A 365 -3.38 1.36 -10.08
CA ARG A 365 -2.98 0.35 -9.09
C ARG A 365 -1.47 0.11 -9.04
N TYR A 366 -0.82 -0.09 -10.18
CA TYR A 366 0.63 -0.34 -10.21
C TYR A 366 1.46 0.86 -9.77
N ALA A 367 0.94 2.09 -9.89
CA ALA A 367 1.60 3.28 -9.37
C ALA A 367 1.29 3.54 -7.88
N GLY A 368 0.43 2.75 -7.26
CA GLY A 368 0.01 2.91 -5.86
C GLY A 368 1.16 2.91 -4.87
N ALA A 369 2.18 2.09 -5.10
CA ALA A 369 3.36 2.00 -4.22
C ALA A 369 4.17 3.31 -4.11
N ALA A 370 4.04 4.24 -5.07
CA ALA A 370 4.70 5.55 -5.02
C ALA A 370 3.97 6.59 -4.16
N ILE A 371 2.69 6.36 -3.84
CA ILE A 371 1.83 7.36 -3.18
C ILE A 371 2.40 7.87 -1.86
N PRO A 372 2.96 7.05 -0.95
CA PRO A 372 3.53 7.55 0.30
C PRO A 372 4.63 8.58 0.10
N LEU A 373 5.54 8.34 -0.84
CA LEU A 373 6.64 9.25 -1.14
C LEU A 373 6.19 10.49 -1.94
N LEU A 374 5.20 10.35 -2.81
CA LEU A 374 4.57 11.49 -3.48
C LEU A 374 3.90 12.43 -2.46
N CYS A 375 3.18 11.88 -1.48
CA CYS A 375 2.50 12.65 -0.44
C CYS A 375 3.45 13.46 0.45
N LEU A 376 4.75 13.13 0.51
CA LEU A 376 5.75 13.97 1.16
C LEU A 376 5.75 15.40 0.59
N GLY A 377 5.52 15.54 -0.71
CA GLY A 377 5.36 16.84 -1.35
C GLY A 377 4.17 17.65 -0.83
N LEU A 378 3.11 17.01 -0.36
CA LEU A 378 1.98 17.73 0.26
C LEU A 378 2.39 18.43 1.55
N ALA A 379 3.16 17.74 2.43
CA ALA A 379 3.66 18.33 3.66
C ALA A 379 4.51 19.57 3.39
N VAL A 380 5.46 19.46 2.44
CA VAL A 380 6.35 20.56 2.04
C VAL A 380 5.57 21.72 1.42
N ASN A 381 4.60 21.42 0.55
CA ASN A 381 3.78 22.43 -0.09
C ASN A 381 2.91 23.17 0.94
N TRP A 382 2.27 22.46 1.88
CA TRP A 382 1.48 23.04 2.98
C TRP A 382 2.27 24.10 3.77
N GLN A 383 3.50 23.79 4.16
CA GLN A 383 4.35 24.67 4.96
C GLN A 383 4.67 25.98 4.23
N ARG A 384 4.77 25.95 2.92
CA ARG A 384 5.14 27.12 2.11
C ARG A 384 3.96 27.98 1.65
N ARG A 385 2.72 27.58 1.95
CA ARG A 385 1.54 28.27 1.43
C ARG A 385 0.94 29.25 2.43
N ARG A 386 0.42 30.37 1.88
CA ARG A 386 -0.39 31.35 2.62
C ARG A 386 -1.74 30.71 3.01
N ALA A 387 -2.42 31.30 4.02
CA ALA A 387 -3.67 30.78 4.55
C ALA A 387 -4.76 30.51 3.48
N GLY A 388 -4.91 31.38 2.48
CA GLY A 388 -5.87 31.17 1.39
C GLY A 388 -5.61 29.90 0.57
N LEU A 389 -4.35 29.63 0.20
CA LEU A 389 -3.99 28.44 -0.52
C LEU A 389 -4.09 27.16 0.33
N ARG A 390 -3.85 27.25 1.66
CA ARG A 390 -4.10 26.12 2.57
C ARG A 390 -5.58 25.76 2.61
N ARG A 391 -6.50 26.75 2.56
CA ARG A 391 -7.95 26.49 2.46
C ARG A 391 -8.29 25.69 1.19
N ILE A 392 -7.70 26.05 0.06
CA ILE A 392 -7.87 25.27 -1.20
C ILE A 392 -7.38 23.84 -1.02
N LEU A 393 -6.21 23.63 -0.40
CA LEU A 393 -5.68 22.29 -0.13
C LEU A 393 -6.62 21.49 0.80
N ILE A 394 -7.24 22.12 1.81
CA ILE A 394 -8.22 21.48 2.69
C ILE A 394 -9.46 21.06 1.90
N VAL A 395 -9.99 21.93 1.04
CA VAL A 395 -11.16 21.58 0.20
C VAL A 395 -10.83 20.42 -0.74
N LEU A 396 -9.69 20.49 -1.43
CA LEU A 396 -9.26 19.40 -2.31
C LEU A 396 -9.01 18.10 -1.55
N ALA A 397 -8.48 18.16 -0.33
CA ALA A 397 -8.33 16.98 0.54
C ALA A 397 -9.69 16.43 0.96
N GLY A 398 -10.65 17.27 1.30
CA GLY A 398 -12.03 16.88 1.61
C GLY A 398 -12.68 16.14 0.44
N ILE A 399 -12.54 16.67 -0.79
CA ILE A 399 -13.02 16.01 -2.01
C ILE A 399 -12.32 14.67 -2.20
N SER A 400 -11.00 14.60 -2.04
CA SER A 400 -10.21 13.38 -2.21
C SER A 400 -10.61 12.31 -1.19
N ILE A 401 -10.79 12.69 0.09
CA ILE A 401 -11.26 11.78 1.15
C ILE A 401 -12.68 11.31 0.88
N PHE A 402 -13.56 12.18 0.41
CA PHE A 402 -14.94 11.83 0.08
C PHE A 402 -15.00 10.83 -1.10
N VAL A 403 -14.23 11.05 -2.16
CA VAL A 403 -14.13 10.11 -3.28
C VAL A 403 -13.60 8.74 -2.81
N ALA A 404 -12.53 8.73 -2.02
CA ALA A 404 -11.99 7.50 -1.47
C ALA A 404 -12.99 6.79 -0.55
N LEU A 405 -13.73 7.54 0.32
CA LEU A 405 -14.77 7.01 1.19
C LEU A 405 -15.90 6.34 0.40
N ILE A 406 -16.40 6.99 -0.64
CA ILE A 406 -17.42 6.41 -1.53
C ILE A 406 -16.94 5.07 -2.09
N VAL A 407 -15.70 5.02 -2.57
CA VAL A 407 -15.12 3.81 -3.15
C VAL A 407 -14.99 2.70 -2.10
N VAL A 408 -14.32 2.95 -0.97
CA VAL A 408 -14.10 1.90 0.04
C VAL A 408 -15.39 1.45 0.72
N SER A 409 -16.42 2.29 0.76
CA SER A 409 -17.72 1.92 1.33
C SER A 409 -18.60 1.13 0.36
N THR A 410 -18.40 1.27 -0.94
CA THR A 410 -19.15 0.53 -1.98
C THR A 410 -18.35 -0.67 -2.46
N THR A 411 -17.35 -0.46 -3.29
CA THR A 411 -16.37 -1.47 -3.73
C THR A 411 -15.05 -0.81 -4.11
N SER A 412 -13.95 -1.39 -3.66
CA SER A 412 -12.59 -0.99 -4.05
C SER A 412 -12.17 -1.56 -5.41
N GLN A 413 -12.91 -2.52 -5.95
CA GLN A 413 -12.66 -3.24 -7.19
C GLN A 413 -13.49 -2.66 -8.34
N LEU A 414 -13.23 -1.41 -8.74
CA LEU A 414 -13.96 -0.70 -9.77
C LEU A 414 -13.83 -1.35 -11.14
N ALA A 415 -14.95 -1.45 -11.86
CA ALA A 415 -15.04 -2.06 -13.18
C ALA A 415 -14.05 -1.45 -14.19
N MET A 416 -13.37 -2.33 -14.94
CA MET A 416 -12.35 -1.94 -15.91
C MET A 416 -12.97 -1.42 -17.22
N GLN A 417 -14.13 -1.93 -17.59
CA GLN A 417 -14.85 -1.60 -18.83
C GLN A 417 -15.51 -0.23 -18.77
N ASP A 418 -15.87 0.22 -17.56
CA ASP A 418 -16.51 1.52 -17.37
C ASP A 418 -15.48 2.65 -17.60
N SER A 419 -15.88 3.63 -18.39
CA SER A 419 -15.06 4.80 -18.69
C SER A 419 -14.89 5.74 -17.50
N CYS A 420 -15.87 5.77 -16.58
CA CYS A 420 -15.87 6.60 -15.39
C CYS A 420 -16.62 5.93 -14.22
N PRO A 421 -16.09 4.81 -13.67
CA PRO A 421 -16.81 3.96 -12.72
C PRO A 421 -17.21 4.68 -11.44
N ILE A 422 -16.45 5.69 -11.01
CA ILE A 422 -16.77 6.48 -9.81
C ILE A 422 -18.11 7.21 -10.00
N LEU A 423 -18.32 7.82 -11.16
CA LEU A 423 -19.53 8.61 -11.42
C LEU A 423 -20.71 7.76 -11.91
N HIS A 424 -20.46 6.72 -12.72
CA HIS A 424 -21.53 5.95 -13.37
C HIS A 424 -22.10 4.84 -12.47
N SER A 425 -21.27 4.25 -11.63
CA SER A 425 -21.69 3.10 -10.81
C SER A 425 -21.49 3.33 -9.31
N THR A 426 -20.32 3.79 -8.87
CA THR A 426 -19.97 3.84 -7.45
C THR A 426 -20.74 4.93 -6.69
N LEU A 427 -20.80 6.15 -7.24
CA LEU A 427 -21.53 7.27 -6.62
C LEU A 427 -23.05 7.02 -6.55
N PRO A 428 -23.73 6.52 -7.63
CA PRO A 428 -25.13 6.11 -7.53
C PRO A 428 -25.37 5.00 -6.51
N ALA A 429 -24.52 3.96 -6.46
CA ALA A 429 -24.61 2.89 -5.47
C ALA A 429 -24.50 3.43 -4.04
N PHE A 430 -23.55 4.33 -3.80
CA PHE A 430 -23.38 4.98 -2.50
C PHE A 430 -24.66 5.72 -2.06
N TRP A 431 -25.21 6.59 -2.92
CA TRP A 431 -26.41 7.37 -2.59
C TRP A 431 -27.66 6.53 -2.42
N SER A 432 -27.76 5.38 -3.09
CA SER A 432 -28.86 4.43 -2.89
C SER A 432 -28.67 3.51 -1.67
N GLY A 433 -27.57 3.66 -0.94
CA GLY A 433 -27.26 2.86 0.24
C GLY A 433 -26.73 1.46 -0.06
N HIS A 434 -26.40 1.15 -1.32
CA HIS A 434 -25.75 -0.10 -1.69
C HIS A 434 -24.26 -0.04 -1.34
N VAL A 435 -23.94 -0.42 -0.11
CA VAL A 435 -22.58 -0.46 0.43
C VAL A 435 -22.10 -1.90 0.57
N ALA A 436 -20.77 -2.08 0.61
CA ALA A 436 -20.11 -3.38 0.71
C ALA A 436 -20.51 -4.35 -0.42
N ILE A 437 -20.36 -3.87 -1.66
CA ILE A 437 -20.64 -4.67 -2.86
C ILE A 437 -19.43 -5.59 -3.10
N ASN A 438 -19.70 -6.89 -3.18
CA ASN A 438 -18.69 -7.88 -3.56
C ASN A 438 -18.99 -8.42 -4.97
N HIS A 439 -18.03 -8.30 -5.86
CA HIS A 439 -18.16 -8.77 -7.25
C HIS A 439 -17.68 -10.21 -7.43
N ASP A 440 -16.74 -10.65 -6.59
CA ASP A 440 -16.13 -11.97 -6.65
C ASP A 440 -16.05 -12.59 -5.23
N SER A 441 -15.98 -13.92 -5.16
CA SER A 441 -15.81 -14.63 -3.90
C SER A 441 -14.35 -15.08 -3.68
N MET A 442 -13.98 -15.32 -2.42
CA MET A 442 -12.77 -16.06 -2.05
C MET A 442 -12.93 -17.56 -2.21
N LEU A 443 -14.15 -18.04 -2.27
CA LEU A 443 -14.50 -19.45 -2.39
C LEU A 443 -14.44 -19.93 -3.85
N THR A 444 -14.66 -21.21 -4.07
CA THR A 444 -14.78 -21.77 -5.40
C THR A 444 -15.92 -21.14 -6.20
N VAL A 445 -15.85 -21.18 -7.53
CA VAL A 445 -16.87 -20.59 -8.41
C VAL A 445 -18.28 -21.11 -8.13
N ALA A 446 -18.43 -22.36 -7.68
CA ALA A 446 -19.74 -22.94 -7.30
C ALA A 446 -20.34 -22.27 -6.06
N GLU A 447 -19.51 -21.85 -5.12
CA GLU A 447 -19.91 -21.19 -3.86
C GLU A 447 -19.97 -19.66 -4.02
N ALA A 448 -19.36 -19.10 -5.07
CA ALA A 448 -19.21 -17.67 -5.34
C ALA A 448 -20.54 -16.94 -5.65
N ARG A 449 -21.61 -17.66 -5.95
CA ARG A 449 -22.88 -17.09 -6.44
C ARG A 449 -23.67 -16.27 -5.40
N GLY A 450 -23.17 -16.12 -4.18
CA GLY A 450 -23.85 -15.44 -3.07
C GLY A 450 -23.31 -14.07 -2.66
N GLY A 451 -22.35 -13.47 -3.37
CA GLY A 451 -21.78 -12.15 -2.98
C GLY A 451 -21.05 -12.17 -1.64
N TYR A 452 -20.42 -13.29 -1.32
CA TYR A 452 -19.76 -13.54 -0.04
C TYR A 452 -18.42 -12.83 0.06
N GLY A 453 -18.19 -12.01 1.10
CA GLY A 453 -16.86 -11.51 1.43
C GLY A 453 -16.68 -9.99 1.51
N ALA A 454 -17.74 -9.17 1.44
CA ALA A 454 -17.64 -7.73 1.68
C ALA A 454 -18.53 -7.30 2.86
N PHE A 455 -18.01 -6.44 3.74
CA PHE A 455 -18.74 -5.84 4.86
C PHE A 455 -18.05 -4.57 5.35
N ASN A 456 -18.76 -3.78 6.14
CA ASN A 456 -18.16 -2.79 7.03
C ASN A 456 -18.54 -3.07 8.49
N LEU A 457 -17.75 -2.53 9.44
CA LEU A 457 -17.98 -2.81 10.87
C LEU A 457 -19.33 -2.30 11.38
N GLY A 458 -19.91 -1.25 10.77
CA GLY A 458 -21.28 -0.81 11.10
C GLY A 458 -22.32 -1.85 10.74
N GLN A 459 -22.15 -2.59 9.63
CA GLN A 459 -23.04 -3.70 9.27
C GLN A 459 -22.90 -4.87 10.25
N VAL A 460 -21.70 -5.14 10.75
CA VAL A 460 -21.48 -6.14 11.82
C VAL A 460 -22.23 -5.74 13.10
N LEU A 461 -22.40 -4.45 13.37
CA LEU A 461 -23.20 -3.92 14.48
C LEU A 461 -24.72 -3.87 14.16
N GLY A 462 -25.17 -4.41 13.03
CA GLY A 462 -26.60 -4.44 12.64
C GLY A 462 -27.12 -3.17 11.94
N LEU A 463 -26.23 -2.22 11.60
CA LEU A 463 -26.61 -1.02 10.83
C LEU A 463 -26.62 -1.32 9.33
N HIS A 464 -27.53 -0.71 8.57
CA HIS A 464 -27.69 -0.96 7.14
C HIS A 464 -27.49 0.30 6.29
N GLY A 465 -27.14 0.12 5.02
CA GLY A 465 -26.96 1.22 4.06
C GLY A 465 -26.00 2.28 4.60
N LEU A 466 -26.30 3.55 4.35
CA LEU A 466 -25.45 4.66 4.81
C LEU A 466 -25.39 4.81 6.34
N ALA A 467 -26.40 4.31 7.08
CA ALA A 467 -26.36 4.31 8.55
C ALA A 467 -25.19 3.49 9.09
N SER A 468 -24.71 2.48 8.34
CA SER A 468 -23.54 1.71 8.71
C SER A 468 -22.23 2.51 8.73
N LEU A 469 -22.22 3.74 8.20
CA LEU A 469 -21.05 4.64 8.25
C LEU A 469 -21.04 5.55 9.48
N VAL A 470 -22.14 5.62 10.26
CA VAL A 470 -22.27 6.49 11.44
C VAL A 470 -21.17 6.23 12.48
N PRO A 471 -20.82 4.98 12.84
CA PRO A 471 -19.74 4.73 13.81
C PRO A 471 -18.37 5.25 13.34
N LEU A 472 -18.07 5.16 12.03
CA LEU A 472 -16.84 5.70 11.46
C LEU A 472 -16.79 7.23 11.58
N VAL A 473 -17.87 7.91 11.23
CA VAL A 473 -17.96 9.38 11.31
C VAL A 473 -17.89 9.84 12.76
N ALA A 474 -18.54 9.15 13.70
CA ALA A 474 -18.47 9.41 15.13
C ALA A 474 -17.03 9.26 15.65
N MET A 475 -16.33 8.20 15.22
CA MET A 475 -14.91 8.00 15.57
C MET A 475 -14.03 9.17 15.07
N TRP A 476 -14.24 9.64 13.84
CA TRP A 476 -13.51 10.82 13.32
C TRP A 476 -13.84 12.10 14.07
N GLY A 477 -15.10 12.31 14.47
CA GLY A 477 -15.50 13.42 15.31
C GLY A 477 -14.79 13.41 16.65
N LEU A 478 -14.78 12.28 17.35
CA LEU A 478 -14.06 12.10 18.63
C LEU A 478 -12.54 12.33 18.46
N ALA A 479 -11.95 11.78 17.41
CA ALA A 479 -10.53 11.97 17.11
C ALA A 479 -10.19 13.46 16.88
N SER A 480 -11.05 14.20 16.18
CA SER A 480 -10.88 15.62 15.93
C SER A 480 -10.91 16.43 17.24
N LEU A 481 -11.83 16.09 18.16
CA LEU A 481 -11.88 16.72 19.48
C LEU A 481 -10.64 16.45 20.33
N VAL A 482 -10.15 15.20 20.31
CA VAL A 482 -8.90 14.82 21.00
C VAL A 482 -7.70 15.54 20.38
N GLY A 483 -7.64 15.59 19.05
CA GLY A 483 -6.57 16.26 18.31
C GLY A 483 -6.53 17.77 18.59
N ALA A 484 -7.69 18.43 18.65
CA ALA A 484 -7.79 19.84 19.00
C ALA A 484 -7.24 20.12 20.41
N LYS A 485 -7.55 19.26 21.39
CA LYS A 485 -7.00 19.38 22.77
C LYS A 485 -5.49 19.15 22.83
N LEU A 486 -4.93 18.32 21.95
CA LEU A 486 -3.49 18.10 21.87
C LEU A 486 -2.77 19.29 21.20
N GLY A 487 -3.39 19.92 20.19
CA GLY A 487 -2.85 21.09 19.49
C GLY A 487 -2.98 22.41 20.29
N SER A 488 -4.02 22.57 21.14
CA SER A 488 -4.22 23.78 21.95
C SER A 488 -3.21 23.94 23.12
N ARG A 489 -2.36 22.93 23.33
CA ARG A 489 -1.29 22.96 24.36
C ARG A 489 0.07 23.38 23.80
N GLU A 490 0.16 23.71 22.52
CA GLU A 490 1.32 24.30 21.83
C GLU A 490 1.18 25.82 21.68
#